data_04b5a83b5b43a84fcd4e7b8144c322d2
#
_entry.id   04b5a83b5b43a84fcd4e7b8144c322d2
#
_cell.length_a   1.000
_cell.length_b   1.000
_cell.length_c   1.000
_cell.angle_alpha   90.00
_cell.angle_beta   90.00
_cell.angle_gamma   90.00
#
_symmetry.space_group_name_H-M   'P 1'
#
loop_
_entity.id
_entity.type
_entity.pdbx_description
1 polymer ?
#
loop_
_entity_poly.entity_id
_entity_poly.type
_entity_poly.pdbx_seq_one_letter_code
_entity_poly.pdbx_strand_id
1 'polypeptide(L)'
;MDRREALKQLALLSGGALSLSTVAGIMGGCTADSGNGGGFSPETLSNAQNELVTQLSERIIPATDTPGAQAAKVNEYIDHMLTDWNTDAEKEHFLEELDKVDELSNDQFGDPFADLQEADQITLMEQLEQQAKDNPVPEPDSDLKPFFSMMKEYTVVGYYTSEIGASKELKPSIVPGTYDACIPYSEVGRAWS
;
A
#
# COMPACT_ATOMS: atom_id res chain seq x y z
N MET A 1 -43.55 -5.60 -35.94
CA MET A 1 -42.16 -5.84 -35.54
C MET A 1 -42.10 -5.77 -34.04
N ASP A 2 -41.73 -6.86 -33.41
CA ASP A 2 -41.64 -6.91 -31.95
C ASP A 2 -40.30 -6.25 -31.52
N ARG A 3 -40.32 -5.47 -30.43
CA ARG A 3 -39.14 -4.72 -29.92
C ARG A 3 -37.94 -5.64 -29.73
N ARG A 4 -38.20 -6.90 -29.41
CA ARG A 4 -37.19 -7.93 -29.22
C ARG A 4 -36.51 -8.37 -30.52
N GLU A 5 -37.21 -8.38 -31.62
CA GLU A 5 -36.69 -8.67 -32.96
C GLU A 5 -35.84 -7.52 -33.52
N ALA A 6 -36.30 -6.28 -33.28
CA ALA A 6 -35.54 -5.09 -33.67
C ALA A 6 -34.16 -5.02 -32.95
N LEU A 7 -34.14 -5.36 -31.65
CA LEU A 7 -32.89 -5.42 -30.89
C LEU A 7 -31.96 -6.54 -31.35
N LYS A 8 -32.46 -7.70 -31.74
CA LYS A 8 -31.69 -8.78 -32.33
C LYS A 8 -31.07 -8.41 -33.68
N GLN A 9 -31.82 -7.72 -34.53
CA GLN A 9 -31.32 -7.25 -35.82
C GLN A 9 -30.28 -6.15 -35.69
N LEU A 10 -30.43 -5.24 -34.72
CA LEU A 10 -29.41 -4.24 -34.38
C LEU A 10 -28.12 -4.88 -33.86
N ALA A 11 -28.21 -5.89 -33.01
CA ALA A 11 -27.05 -6.63 -32.49
C ALA A 11 -26.32 -7.42 -33.59
N LEU A 12 -27.05 -7.97 -34.57
CA LEU A 12 -26.47 -8.65 -35.72
C LEU A 12 -25.79 -7.68 -36.71
N LEU A 13 -26.35 -6.49 -36.88
CA LEU A 13 -25.78 -5.45 -37.76
C LEU A 13 -24.56 -4.76 -37.11
N SER A 14 -24.52 -4.59 -35.80
CA SER A 14 -23.38 -4.03 -35.08
C SER A 14 -22.26 -5.05 -34.84
N GLY A 15 -22.59 -6.33 -34.67
CA GLY A 15 -21.63 -7.42 -34.45
C GLY A 15 -20.81 -7.81 -35.68
N GLY A 16 -21.27 -7.50 -36.89
CA GLY A 16 -20.54 -7.80 -38.14
C GLY A 16 -19.41 -6.83 -38.49
N ALA A 17 -19.27 -5.72 -37.73
CA ALA A 17 -18.24 -4.72 -38.02
C ALA A 17 -17.00 -4.81 -37.08
N LEU A 18 -16.99 -5.72 -36.11
CA LEU A 18 -15.83 -5.95 -35.27
C LEU A 18 -14.84 -6.84 -36.04
N SER A 19 -13.82 -6.23 -36.62
CA SER A 19 -12.73 -6.97 -37.24
C SER A 19 -11.98 -7.83 -36.21
N LEU A 20 -11.42 -8.95 -36.64
CA LEU A 20 -10.66 -9.87 -35.79
C LEU A 20 -9.53 -9.13 -35.02
N SER A 21 -9.01 -8.04 -35.61
CA SER A 21 -8.02 -7.16 -35.00
C SER A 21 -8.57 -6.37 -33.79
N THR A 22 -9.85 -5.98 -33.82
CA THR A 22 -10.49 -5.27 -32.68
C THR A 22 -10.74 -6.22 -31.51
N VAL A 23 -11.17 -7.47 -31.80
CA VAL A 23 -11.33 -8.52 -30.79
C VAL A 23 -9.98 -8.93 -30.20
N ALA A 24 -8.94 -9.06 -31.02
CA ALA A 24 -7.58 -9.34 -30.56
C ALA A 24 -7.02 -8.17 -29.72
N GLY A 25 -7.32 -6.93 -30.08
CA GLY A 25 -6.93 -5.75 -29.29
C GLY A 25 -7.62 -5.68 -27.92
N ILE A 26 -8.90 -6.05 -27.85
CA ILE A 26 -9.64 -6.09 -26.58
C ILE A 26 -9.20 -7.28 -25.73
N MET A 27 -8.95 -8.44 -26.32
CA MET A 27 -8.43 -9.61 -25.59
C MET A 27 -6.95 -9.50 -25.23
N GLY A 28 -6.15 -8.80 -26.03
CA GLY A 28 -4.74 -8.51 -25.74
C GLY A 28 -4.56 -7.37 -24.74
N GLY A 29 -5.53 -6.46 -24.63
CA GLY A 29 -5.54 -5.40 -23.62
C GLY A 29 -5.88 -5.90 -22.21
N CYS A 30 -6.34 -7.16 -22.09
CA CYS A 30 -6.54 -7.84 -20.81
C CYS A 30 -5.39 -8.77 -20.40
N THR A 31 -4.27 -8.76 -21.07
CA THR A 31 -3.01 -9.19 -20.45
C THR A 31 -2.53 -8.03 -19.59
N ALA A 32 -3.35 -7.71 -18.57
CA ALA A 32 -2.89 -6.96 -17.44
C ALA A 32 -1.70 -7.72 -16.86
N ASP A 33 -0.62 -7.02 -16.77
CA ASP A 33 0.48 -7.31 -15.87
C ASP A 33 -0.09 -7.98 -14.60
N SER A 34 0.28 -9.23 -14.38
CA SER A 34 -0.23 -10.03 -13.26
C SER A 34 0.53 -9.66 -11.99
N GLY A 35 0.51 -8.38 -11.67
CA GLY A 35 1.11 -7.82 -10.49
C GLY A 35 0.13 -6.86 -9.84
N ASN A 36 -0.63 -7.36 -8.89
CA ASN A 36 -1.45 -6.61 -7.97
C ASN A 36 -2.81 -6.10 -8.49
N GLY A 37 -3.88 -6.67 -7.94
CA GLY A 37 -5.27 -6.42 -8.34
C GLY A 37 -5.70 -4.97 -8.22
N GLY A 38 -5.92 -4.35 -9.39
CA GLY A 38 -6.68 -3.12 -9.54
C GLY A 38 -5.87 -1.88 -9.82
N GLY A 39 -5.47 -1.66 -11.05
CA GLY A 39 -5.40 -0.35 -11.72
C GLY A 39 -4.57 0.80 -11.13
N PHE A 40 -3.88 0.63 -9.99
CA PHE A 40 -3.01 1.67 -9.46
C PHE A 40 -1.69 1.71 -10.22
N SER A 41 -1.35 2.89 -10.70
CA SER A 41 -0.04 3.19 -11.28
C SER A 41 0.61 4.26 -10.42
N PRO A 42 1.70 3.94 -9.72
CA PRO A 42 2.36 4.92 -8.88
C PRO A 42 2.87 6.11 -9.70
N GLU A 43 2.84 7.30 -9.11
CA GLU A 43 3.30 8.54 -9.75
C GLU A 43 4.75 8.86 -9.40
N THR A 44 5.16 8.63 -8.16
CA THR A 44 6.51 8.89 -7.66
C THR A 44 7.34 7.60 -7.60
N LEU A 45 6.78 6.52 -7.06
CA LEU A 45 7.46 5.26 -6.93
C LEU A 45 7.58 4.54 -8.29
N SER A 46 8.71 3.93 -8.57
CA SER A 46 8.79 2.91 -9.63
C SER A 46 7.98 1.66 -9.24
N ASN A 47 7.67 0.79 -10.20
CA ASN A 47 6.94 -0.45 -9.90
C ASN A 47 7.69 -1.33 -8.89
N ALA A 48 9.01 -1.39 -8.96
CA ALA A 48 9.84 -2.16 -8.02
C ALA A 48 9.80 -1.53 -6.62
N GLN A 49 9.95 -0.22 -6.52
CA GLN A 49 9.84 0.49 -5.23
C GLN A 49 8.44 0.37 -4.62
N ASN A 50 7.39 0.41 -5.43
CA ASN A 50 6.01 0.20 -4.97
C ASN A 50 5.80 -1.21 -4.41
N GLU A 51 6.39 -2.24 -5.04
CA GLU A 51 6.36 -3.60 -4.50
C GLU A 51 7.13 -3.70 -3.18
N LEU A 52 8.32 -3.11 -3.10
CA LEU A 52 9.12 -3.07 -1.87
C LEU A 52 8.37 -2.35 -0.73
N VAL A 53 7.76 -1.20 -1.00
CA VAL A 53 6.93 -0.46 -0.03
C VAL A 53 5.73 -1.30 0.41
N THR A 54 5.10 -2.05 -0.50
CA THR A 54 3.99 -2.96 -0.19
C THR A 54 4.42 -4.05 0.77
N GLN A 55 5.57 -4.67 0.54
CA GLN A 55 6.13 -5.72 1.40
C GLN A 55 6.53 -5.17 2.77
N LEU A 56 7.24 -4.04 2.80
CA LEU A 56 7.63 -3.39 4.05
C LEU A 56 6.43 -3.00 4.91
N SER A 57 5.40 -2.41 4.30
CA SER A 57 4.18 -2.02 5.02
C SER A 57 3.41 -3.22 5.56
N GLU A 58 3.33 -4.32 4.81
CA GLU A 58 2.69 -5.57 5.25
C GLU A 58 3.47 -6.22 6.40
N ARG A 59 4.80 -6.04 6.48
CA ARG A 59 5.57 -6.52 7.64
C ARG A 59 5.40 -5.63 8.88
N ILE A 60 5.11 -4.34 8.71
CA ILE A 60 4.81 -3.42 9.82
C ILE A 60 3.41 -3.69 10.39
N ILE A 61 2.40 -3.88 9.52
CA ILE A 61 1.02 -4.23 9.93
C ILE A 61 0.58 -5.43 9.10
N PRO A 62 0.88 -6.65 9.58
CA PRO A 62 0.55 -7.87 8.87
C PRO A 62 -0.93 -8.23 8.96
N ALA A 63 -1.41 -9.01 7.99
CA ALA A 63 -2.72 -9.63 8.09
C ALA A 63 -2.74 -10.66 9.23
N THR A 64 -3.71 -10.51 10.14
CA THR A 64 -3.93 -11.38 11.30
C THR A 64 -5.41 -11.80 11.36
N ASP A 65 -6.14 -11.44 12.40
CA ASP A 65 -7.60 -11.52 12.47
C ASP A 65 -8.28 -10.36 11.72
N THR A 66 -7.50 -9.32 11.40
CA THR A 66 -7.88 -8.21 10.52
C THR A 66 -6.95 -8.16 9.29
N PRO A 67 -7.41 -7.59 8.15
CA PRO A 67 -6.58 -7.45 6.97
C PRO A 67 -5.37 -6.55 7.22
N GLY A 68 -4.22 -6.86 6.61
CA GLY A 68 -2.98 -6.10 6.75
C GLY A 68 -2.90 -4.83 5.89
N ALA A 69 -1.71 -4.22 5.91
CA ALA A 69 -1.41 -2.96 5.21
C ALA A 69 -1.56 -3.07 3.69
N GLN A 70 -1.21 -4.20 3.11
CA GLN A 70 -1.38 -4.45 1.67
C GLN A 70 -2.86 -4.40 1.27
N ALA A 71 -3.73 -5.07 2.03
CA ALA A 71 -5.17 -5.07 1.78
C ALA A 71 -5.78 -3.66 1.96
N ALA A 72 -5.20 -2.86 2.85
CA ALA A 72 -5.58 -1.47 3.09
C ALA A 72 -4.99 -0.49 2.05
N LYS A 73 -4.21 -0.98 1.07
CA LYS A 73 -3.58 -0.19 0.00
C LYS A 73 -2.69 0.94 0.52
N VAL A 74 -1.94 0.64 1.56
CA VAL A 74 -1.05 1.63 2.20
C VAL A 74 0.03 2.14 1.24
N ASN A 75 0.48 1.31 0.30
CA ASN A 75 1.41 1.71 -0.76
C ASN A 75 0.86 2.86 -1.63
N GLU A 76 -0.45 2.85 -1.96
CA GLU A 76 -1.10 3.94 -2.70
C GLU A 76 -1.06 5.25 -1.87
N TYR A 77 -1.34 5.15 -0.57
CA TYR A 77 -1.25 6.29 0.35
C TYR A 77 0.19 6.84 0.43
N ILE A 78 1.20 5.97 0.54
CA ILE A 78 2.60 6.39 0.61
C ILE A 78 3.03 7.10 -0.68
N ASP A 79 2.66 6.59 -1.84
CA ASP A 79 2.97 7.23 -3.12
C ASP A 79 2.36 8.64 -3.22
N HIS A 80 1.09 8.81 -2.78
CA HIS A 80 0.45 10.11 -2.72
C HIS A 80 1.15 11.07 -1.72
N MET A 81 1.58 10.59 -0.56
CA MET A 81 2.34 11.39 0.38
C MET A 81 3.65 11.89 -0.22
N LEU A 82 4.38 11.02 -0.92
CA LEU A 82 5.62 11.38 -1.60
C LEU A 82 5.39 12.32 -2.78
N THR A 83 4.25 12.21 -3.47
CA THR A 83 3.92 13.03 -4.64
C THR A 83 3.48 14.43 -4.25
N ASP A 84 2.52 14.53 -3.32
CA ASP A 84 1.76 15.76 -3.10
C ASP A 84 2.12 16.50 -1.80
N TRP A 85 2.65 15.80 -0.80
CA TRP A 85 2.81 16.35 0.55
C TRP A 85 4.26 16.59 0.94
N ASN A 86 5.15 15.66 0.67
CA ASN A 86 6.55 15.77 1.06
C ASN A 86 7.28 16.87 0.30
N THR A 87 8.25 17.48 0.95
CA THR A 87 9.22 18.35 0.27
C THR A 87 10.10 17.52 -0.67
N ASP A 88 10.70 18.17 -1.66
CA ASP A 88 11.62 17.47 -2.58
C ASP A 88 12.77 16.78 -1.84
N ALA A 89 13.28 17.38 -0.77
CA ALA A 89 14.34 16.80 0.06
C ALA A 89 13.90 15.55 0.83
N GLU A 90 12.69 15.57 1.41
CA GLU A 90 12.14 14.39 2.10
C GLU A 90 11.85 13.25 1.13
N LYS A 91 11.32 13.59 -0.06
CA LYS A 91 11.07 12.62 -1.14
C LYS A 91 12.37 11.97 -1.61
N GLU A 92 13.37 12.78 -1.96
CA GLU A 92 14.66 12.28 -2.42
C GLU A 92 15.31 11.39 -1.35
N HIS A 93 15.34 11.84 -0.10
CA HIS A 93 15.83 11.05 1.03
C HIS A 93 15.09 9.73 1.18
N PHE A 94 13.75 9.73 1.11
CA PHE A 94 12.96 8.49 1.22
C PHE A 94 13.30 7.50 0.11
N LEU A 95 13.39 7.96 -1.13
CA LEU A 95 13.66 7.10 -2.30
C LEU A 95 15.08 6.53 -2.26
N GLU A 96 16.08 7.35 -1.91
CA GLU A 96 17.47 6.89 -1.78
C GLU A 96 17.64 5.83 -0.68
N GLU A 97 16.99 6.04 0.47
CA GLU A 97 17.05 5.08 1.57
C GLU A 97 16.25 3.81 1.28
N LEU A 98 15.14 3.93 0.54
CA LEU A 98 14.36 2.78 0.08
C LEU A 98 15.19 1.87 -0.84
N ASP A 99 15.93 2.46 -1.78
CA ASP A 99 16.79 1.68 -2.69
C ASP A 99 17.92 0.97 -1.90
N LYS A 100 18.43 1.57 -0.83
CA LYS A 100 19.43 0.94 0.05
C LYS A 100 18.89 -0.28 0.81
N VAL A 101 17.58 -0.40 1.01
CA VAL A 101 16.99 -1.59 1.64
C VAL A 101 17.27 -2.84 0.81
N ASP A 102 17.06 -2.76 -0.51
CA ASP A 102 17.35 -3.89 -1.40
C ASP A 102 18.86 -4.15 -1.54
N GLU A 103 19.69 -3.10 -1.53
CA GLU A 103 21.16 -3.27 -1.49
C GLU A 103 21.59 -4.03 -0.22
N LEU A 104 21.10 -3.61 0.96
CA LEU A 104 21.37 -4.28 2.23
C LEU A 104 20.85 -5.72 2.26
N SER A 105 19.68 -5.97 1.66
CA SER A 105 19.11 -7.30 1.54
C SER A 105 20.00 -8.23 0.72
N ASN A 106 20.42 -7.76 -0.46
CA ASN A 106 21.33 -8.50 -1.33
C ASN A 106 22.69 -8.77 -0.67
N ASP A 107 23.26 -7.78 0.03
CA ASP A 107 24.56 -7.91 0.68
C ASP A 107 24.54 -8.89 1.85
N GLN A 108 23.46 -8.95 2.61
CA GLN A 108 23.37 -9.80 3.81
C GLN A 108 22.83 -11.20 3.51
N PHE A 109 21.86 -11.32 2.60
CA PHE A 109 21.10 -12.55 2.37
C PHE A 109 21.23 -13.09 0.95
N GLY A 110 21.70 -12.27 -0.01
CA GLY A 110 21.95 -12.67 -1.41
C GLY A 110 20.74 -12.52 -2.34
N ASP A 111 19.60 -12.04 -1.83
CA ASP A 111 18.38 -11.86 -2.59
C ASP A 111 17.73 -10.49 -2.27
N PRO A 112 16.91 -9.92 -3.18
CA PRO A 112 16.12 -8.72 -2.90
C PRO A 112 15.15 -8.95 -1.73
N PHE A 113 14.77 -7.88 -1.03
CA PHE A 113 13.90 -7.95 0.15
C PHE A 113 12.61 -8.73 -0.10
N ALA A 114 11.97 -8.54 -1.27
CA ALA A 114 10.72 -9.21 -1.61
C ALA A 114 10.85 -10.74 -1.72
N ASP A 115 12.03 -11.25 -2.04
CA ASP A 115 12.32 -12.67 -2.24
C ASP A 115 12.83 -13.36 -0.97
N LEU A 116 13.13 -12.58 0.10
CA LEU A 116 13.60 -13.14 1.36
C LEU A 116 12.53 -13.96 2.08
N GLN A 117 13.02 -14.91 2.90
CA GLN A 117 12.17 -15.58 3.88
C GLN A 117 11.66 -14.57 4.93
N GLU A 118 10.48 -14.79 5.46
CA GLU A 118 9.85 -13.91 6.45
C GLU A 118 10.77 -13.58 7.66
N ALA A 119 11.51 -14.56 8.16
CA ALA A 119 12.44 -14.37 9.27
C ALA A 119 13.59 -13.41 8.92
N ASP A 120 14.09 -13.47 7.69
CA ASP A 120 15.19 -12.60 7.22
C ASP A 120 14.66 -11.18 6.94
N GLN A 121 13.44 -11.05 6.41
CA GLN A 121 12.75 -9.76 6.27
C GLN A 121 12.59 -9.07 7.63
N ILE A 122 12.12 -9.81 8.65
CA ILE A 122 11.96 -9.29 10.02
C ILE A 122 13.30 -8.87 10.58
N THR A 123 14.34 -9.69 10.41
CA THR A 123 15.70 -9.38 10.89
C THR A 123 16.23 -8.08 10.29
N LEU A 124 16.05 -7.88 8.98
CA LEU A 124 16.48 -6.66 8.31
C LEU A 124 15.69 -5.44 8.81
N MET A 125 14.37 -5.58 8.98
CA MET A 125 13.53 -4.49 9.49
C MET A 125 13.87 -4.12 10.94
N GLU A 126 14.20 -5.08 11.80
CA GLU A 126 14.68 -4.81 13.16
C GLU A 126 16.01 -4.04 13.16
N GLN A 127 16.90 -4.34 12.21
CA GLN A 127 18.13 -3.58 12.03
C GLN A 127 17.87 -2.14 11.60
N LEU A 128 16.96 -1.93 10.62
CA LEU A 128 16.56 -0.59 10.17
C LEU A 128 15.90 0.21 11.31
N GLU A 129 15.04 -0.44 12.11
CA GLU A 129 14.44 0.19 13.29
C GLU A 129 15.51 0.58 14.33
N GLN A 130 16.49 -0.28 14.56
CA GLN A 130 17.56 0.01 15.51
C GLN A 130 18.44 1.17 15.00
N GLN A 131 18.77 1.19 13.72
CA GLN A 131 19.51 2.32 13.11
C GLN A 131 18.74 3.64 13.25
N ALA A 132 17.42 3.63 13.05
CA ALA A 132 16.60 4.81 13.23
C ALA A 132 16.55 5.29 14.69
N LYS A 133 16.61 4.38 15.67
CA LYS A 133 16.68 4.72 17.10
C LYS A 133 18.04 5.29 17.51
N ASP A 134 19.10 4.73 16.95
CA ASP A 134 20.47 5.13 17.26
C ASP A 134 20.84 6.46 16.57
N ASN A 135 20.23 6.75 15.44
CA ASN A 135 20.45 7.99 14.68
C ASN A 135 19.11 8.68 14.37
N PRO A 136 18.48 9.32 15.36
CA PRO A 136 17.15 9.95 15.20
C PRO A 136 17.15 11.18 14.31
N VAL A 137 18.30 11.76 14.01
CA VAL A 137 18.52 12.88 13.08
C VAL A 137 19.64 12.47 12.12
N PRO A 138 19.30 11.98 10.91
CA PRO A 138 20.28 11.42 9.98
C PRO A 138 21.32 12.44 9.50
N GLU A 139 20.95 13.71 9.42
CA GLU A 139 21.85 14.80 9.05
C GLU A 139 21.80 15.93 10.06
N PRO A 140 22.97 16.48 10.48
CA PRO A 140 23.02 17.65 11.33
C PRO A 140 22.34 18.84 10.64
N ASP A 141 21.52 19.57 11.39
CA ASP A 141 20.77 20.73 10.91
C ASP A 141 19.69 20.45 9.85
N SER A 142 19.28 19.19 9.63
CA SER A 142 18.15 18.82 8.80
C SER A 142 16.92 18.46 9.63
N ASP A 143 15.73 18.78 9.10
CA ASP A 143 14.45 18.32 9.67
C ASP A 143 14.07 16.92 9.16
N LEU A 144 14.97 16.22 8.44
CA LEU A 144 14.74 14.89 7.89
C LEU A 144 14.64 13.85 9.02
N LYS A 145 13.64 13.01 8.93
CA LYS A 145 13.47 11.85 9.80
C LYS A 145 14.22 10.64 9.23
N PRO A 146 14.68 9.69 10.07
CA PRO A 146 15.18 8.42 9.57
C PRO A 146 14.15 7.73 8.69
N PHE A 147 14.59 7.09 7.61
CA PHE A 147 13.74 6.39 6.64
C PHE A 147 12.74 5.45 7.31
N PHE A 148 13.21 4.57 8.21
CA PHE A 148 12.32 3.60 8.84
C PHE A 148 11.25 4.27 9.72
N SER A 149 11.56 5.42 10.32
CA SER A 149 10.58 6.21 11.08
C SER A 149 9.50 6.80 10.16
N MET A 150 9.89 7.31 8.97
CA MET A 150 8.94 7.78 7.96
C MET A 150 8.09 6.64 7.42
N MET A 151 8.71 5.52 7.06
CA MET A 151 8.03 4.33 6.56
C MET A 151 6.98 3.81 7.56
N LYS A 152 7.36 3.73 8.83
CA LYS A 152 6.47 3.31 9.92
C LYS A 152 5.32 4.30 10.15
N GLU A 153 5.62 5.59 10.18
CA GLU A 153 4.62 6.65 10.34
C GLU A 153 3.59 6.60 9.20
N TYR A 154 4.04 6.55 7.95
CA TYR A 154 3.15 6.49 6.79
C TYR A 154 2.33 5.20 6.76
N THR A 155 2.93 4.08 7.14
CA THR A 155 2.20 2.80 7.23
C THR A 155 1.09 2.88 8.28
N VAL A 156 1.39 3.37 9.47
CA VAL A 156 0.41 3.47 10.56
C VAL A 156 -0.71 4.46 10.19
N VAL A 157 -0.35 5.65 9.71
CA VAL A 157 -1.35 6.66 9.33
C VAL A 157 -2.19 6.17 8.16
N GLY A 158 -1.57 5.65 7.09
CA GLY A 158 -2.27 5.14 5.92
C GLY A 158 -3.21 3.99 6.26
N TYR A 159 -2.79 3.08 7.15
CA TYR A 159 -3.62 1.97 7.59
C TYR A 159 -4.85 2.43 8.39
N TYR A 160 -4.66 3.20 9.46
CA TYR A 160 -5.75 3.59 10.35
C TYR A 160 -6.69 4.65 9.75
N THR A 161 -6.27 5.36 8.72
CA THR A 161 -7.15 6.26 7.94
C THR A 161 -7.82 5.57 6.76
N SER A 162 -7.42 4.35 6.41
CA SER A 162 -8.08 3.54 5.38
C SER A 162 -9.46 3.06 5.83
N GLU A 163 -10.32 2.69 4.87
CA GLU A 163 -11.61 2.06 5.16
C GLU A 163 -11.43 0.77 5.99
N ILE A 164 -10.43 -0.03 5.67
CA ILE A 164 -10.13 -1.29 6.38
C ILE A 164 -9.71 -1.02 7.81
N GLY A 165 -8.69 -0.19 8.02
CA GLY A 165 -8.20 0.14 9.37
C GLY A 165 -9.28 0.78 10.22
N ALA A 166 -9.99 1.77 9.69
CA ALA A 166 -11.03 2.48 10.40
C ALA A 166 -12.26 1.59 10.73
N SER A 167 -12.64 0.63 9.86
CA SER A 167 -13.87 -0.15 10.02
C SER A 167 -13.66 -1.56 10.59
N LYS A 168 -12.49 -2.18 10.37
CA LYS A 168 -12.22 -3.57 10.77
C LYS A 168 -11.35 -3.66 12.01
N GLU A 169 -10.29 -2.83 12.07
CA GLU A 169 -9.38 -2.80 13.20
C GLU A 169 -9.92 -1.94 14.34
N LEU A 170 -10.36 -0.72 14.04
CA LEU A 170 -10.96 0.18 15.02
C LEU A 170 -12.47 -0.09 15.17
N LYS A 171 -13.05 0.46 16.23
CA LYS A 171 -14.50 0.47 16.46
C LYS A 171 -15.05 1.86 16.11
N PRO A 172 -15.50 2.07 14.86
CA PRO A 172 -15.96 3.39 14.45
C PRO A 172 -17.25 3.76 15.19
N SER A 173 -17.30 4.97 15.71
CA SER A 173 -18.51 5.54 16.32
C SER A 173 -18.77 6.92 15.76
N ILE A 174 -19.61 7.00 14.72
CA ILE A 174 -19.95 8.27 14.05
C ILE A 174 -20.63 9.24 15.04
N VAL A 175 -21.45 8.71 15.95
CA VAL A 175 -22.11 9.49 17.00
C VAL A 175 -21.89 8.76 18.32
N PRO A 176 -20.85 9.13 19.08
CA PRO A 176 -20.65 8.59 20.42
C PRO A 176 -21.84 9.00 21.29
N GLY A 177 -22.42 8.05 22.01
CA GLY A 177 -23.54 8.28 22.90
C GLY A 177 -23.16 9.03 24.18
N THR A 178 -23.69 8.61 25.32
CA THR A 178 -23.33 9.19 26.63
C THR A 178 -21.88 8.85 26.97
N TYR A 179 -21.11 9.85 27.40
CA TYR A 179 -19.76 9.63 27.91
C TYR A 179 -19.79 8.88 29.24
N ASP A 180 -19.11 7.75 29.31
CA ASP A 180 -18.85 7.02 30.53
C ASP A 180 -17.33 6.90 30.74
N ALA A 181 -16.81 7.52 31.78
CA ALA A 181 -15.37 7.60 32.03
C ALA A 181 -14.73 6.29 32.54
N CYS A 182 -15.54 5.32 32.95
CA CYS A 182 -15.07 4.13 33.67
C CYS A 182 -15.60 2.83 33.08
N ILE A 183 -15.74 2.77 31.74
CA ILE A 183 -16.11 1.54 31.03
C ILE A 183 -14.99 0.51 31.14
N PRO A 184 -15.25 -0.74 31.56
CA PRO A 184 -14.26 -1.81 31.55
C PRO A 184 -13.79 -2.09 30.11
N TYR A 185 -12.49 -2.32 29.91
CA TYR A 185 -11.94 -2.62 28.57
C TYR A 185 -12.62 -3.83 27.91
N SER A 186 -13.06 -4.83 28.69
CA SER A 186 -13.80 -5.99 28.19
C SER A 186 -15.12 -5.65 27.49
N GLU A 187 -15.73 -4.50 27.79
CA GLU A 187 -16.96 -4.01 27.13
C GLU A 187 -16.62 -3.20 25.87
N VAL A 188 -15.46 -2.54 25.85
CA VAL A 188 -14.98 -1.78 24.69
C VAL A 188 -14.45 -2.72 23.63
N GLY A 189 -13.57 -3.62 23.99
CA GLY A 189 -12.98 -4.67 23.17
C GLY A 189 -11.93 -4.20 22.17
N ARG A 190 -12.13 -3.03 21.52
CA ARG A 190 -11.23 -2.42 20.51
C ARG A 190 -11.06 -0.94 20.77
N ALA A 191 -10.00 -0.35 20.22
CA ALA A 191 -9.85 1.09 20.20
C ALA A 191 -10.97 1.75 19.39
N TRP A 192 -11.40 2.94 19.82
CA TRP A 192 -12.43 3.72 19.15
C TRP A 192 -11.76 4.71 18.19
N SER A 193 -12.43 5.01 17.05
CA SER A 193 -12.06 6.05 16.09
C SER A 193 -13.17 7.08 15.97
#